data_0bf044b7e38978ca328ba218e39acbe0
#
_entry.id   0bf044b7e38978ca328ba218e39acbe0
#
_cell.length_a   1.000
_cell.length_b   1.000
_cell.length_c   1.000
_cell.angle_alpha   90.00
_cell.angle_beta   90.00
_cell.angle_gamma   90.00
#
_symmetry.space_group_name_H-M   'P 1'
#
loop_
_entity.id
_entity.type
_entity.pdbx_description
1 polymer ?
#
loop_
_entity_poly.entity_id
_entity_poly.type
_entity_poly.pdbx_seq_one_letter_code
_entity_poly.pdbx_strand_id
1 'polypeptide(L)'
;MRTLRSVLALLLFAAFVLPAWGAEPVTIRVGKLLDGKGGAMSDVTIVVEGSRIVGIEKTPRENPTWDLRHLTLMPGGIDTHVHIGWHFGRNGKLYDEEEKGVQKETPADTILYAADNGVETVRSGITTVQSLGAPEDAALRDAIARGILPGPRILTSLEPIADPSLTPEKIREAVRRRAEEGADVIKIFASKSIRDGGAPTLTQEQLDAACGEAKAHHLRAAVHAHGVESVRRAVLAGCTVIEHGVLLDAATLRFIAEHGTWFDPQTDLVFRNYFENKQHFVGIGNFTDEGFAQMRRAVPLALNMFKEALKTPGLKIVFGTDAVAGAHGRNFEELIYRVEKGGQDPMDAIVSATSRAAESLGLQDKIGAVASGLEADLIAVEGDPTQDINALRHVAGVMKGGKVVKNEVRCR
;
A
#
# COMPACT_ATOMS: atom_id res chain seq x y z
N MET A 1 29.29 13.81 77.68
CA MET A 1 29.25 12.69 76.71
C MET A 1 27.82 12.20 76.65
N ARG A 2 27.07 12.60 75.60
CA ARG A 2 25.71 12.13 75.31
C ARG A 2 25.69 11.57 73.90
N THR A 3 25.50 10.28 73.78
CA THR A 3 25.41 9.53 72.49
C THR A 3 24.04 9.72 71.85
N LEU A 4 24.03 10.29 70.67
CA LEU A 4 22.83 10.41 69.81
C LEU A 4 22.64 9.08 69.06
N ARG A 5 21.54 8.36 69.31
CA ARG A 5 21.12 7.21 68.48
C ARG A 5 20.21 7.67 67.37
N SER A 6 20.71 7.58 66.18
CA SER A 6 19.89 7.82 64.92
C SER A 6 19.07 6.58 64.67
N VAL A 7 17.75 6.72 64.66
CA VAL A 7 16.79 5.68 64.21
C VAL A 7 16.52 5.95 62.73
N LEU A 8 16.97 5.04 61.88
CA LEU A 8 16.71 5.06 60.44
C LEU A 8 15.36 4.37 60.21
N ALA A 9 14.31 5.14 59.90
CA ALA A 9 13.02 4.60 59.54
C ALA A 9 13.02 4.24 58.01
N LEU A 10 13.00 2.95 57.72
CA LEU A 10 12.79 2.42 56.35
C LEU A 10 11.31 2.55 56.00
N LEU A 11 10.97 3.50 55.13
CA LEU A 11 9.67 3.57 54.52
C LEU A 11 9.63 2.58 53.32
N LEU A 12 8.98 1.43 53.50
CA LEU A 12 8.62 0.52 52.43
C LEU A 12 7.49 1.15 51.61
N PHE A 13 7.83 1.67 50.45
CA PHE A 13 6.83 2.02 49.41
C PHE A 13 6.31 0.71 48.77
N ALA A 14 5.19 0.22 49.22
CA ALA A 14 4.43 -0.80 48.49
C ALA A 14 3.88 -0.16 47.19
N ALA A 15 4.55 -0.42 46.07
CA ALA A 15 4.00 -0.06 44.75
C ALA A 15 2.74 -0.91 44.52
N PHE A 16 1.56 -0.35 44.74
CA PHE A 16 0.32 -0.91 44.25
C PHE A 16 0.36 -0.86 42.73
N VAL A 17 0.69 -1.98 42.12
CA VAL A 17 0.42 -2.17 40.67
C VAL A 17 -1.10 -2.31 40.55
N LEU A 18 -1.77 -1.19 40.28
CA LEU A 18 -3.18 -1.23 39.85
C LEU A 18 -3.22 -2.08 38.59
N PRO A 19 -4.09 -3.11 38.50
CA PRO A 19 -4.30 -3.78 37.25
C PRO A 19 -4.80 -2.72 36.26
N ALA A 20 -4.07 -2.56 35.12
CA ALA A 20 -4.58 -1.78 34.01
C ALA A 20 -5.89 -2.46 33.62
N TRP A 21 -7.02 -1.79 33.83
CA TRP A 21 -8.29 -2.23 33.26
C TRP A 21 -8.15 -2.17 31.75
N GLY A 22 -7.79 -3.31 31.17
CA GLY A 22 -7.84 -3.50 29.73
C GLY A 22 -9.28 -3.25 29.26
N ALA A 23 -9.44 -2.52 28.17
CA ALA A 23 -10.75 -2.41 27.53
C ALA A 23 -11.28 -3.83 27.27
N GLU A 24 -12.58 -4.04 27.47
CA GLU A 24 -13.18 -5.35 27.21
C GLU A 24 -12.92 -5.77 25.76
N PRO A 25 -12.64 -7.06 25.53
CA PRO A 25 -12.42 -7.56 24.17
C PRO A 25 -13.62 -7.28 23.26
N VAL A 26 -13.34 -6.77 22.09
CA VAL A 26 -14.35 -6.65 21.02
C VAL A 26 -14.51 -8.00 20.35
N THR A 27 -15.73 -8.53 20.31
CA THR A 27 -16.05 -9.80 19.65
C THR A 27 -16.90 -9.56 18.41
N ILE A 28 -16.45 -10.09 17.27
CA ILE A 28 -17.07 -9.87 15.96
C ILE A 28 -17.49 -11.23 15.41
N ARG A 29 -18.80 -11.51 15.39
CA ARG A 29 -19.33 -12.72 14.75
C ARG A 29 -19.64 -12.44 13.29
N VAL A 30 -19.16 -13.32 12.40
CA VAL A 30 -19.30 -13.17 10.95
C VAL A 30 -19.83 -14.46 10.31
N GLY A 31 -20.65 -14.31 9.27
CA GLY A 31 -21.13 -15.46 8.50
C GLY A 31 -20.05 -16.07 7.60
N LYS A 32 -19.18 -15.24 7.07
CA LYS A 32 -18.01 -15.66 6.28
C LYS A 32 -16.77 -14.86 6.68
N LEU A 33 -15.65 -15.59 6.86
CA LEU A 33 -14.33 -15.02 7.08
C LEU A 33 -13.41 -15.49 5.95
N LEU A 34 -12.70 -14.57 5.30
CA LEU A 34 -11.56 -14.84 4.45
C LEU A 34 -10.29 -14.50 5.24
N ASP A 35 -9.37 -15.45 5.37
CA ASP A 35 -8.20 -15.27 6.24
C ASP A 35 -7.08 -14.42 5.63
N GLY A 36 -7.20 -14.08 4.33
CA GLY A 36 -6.18 -13.35 3.56
C GLY A 36 -5.03 -14.23 3.05
N LYS A 37 -5.03 -15.53 3.36
CA LYS A 37 -4.02 -16.51 2.92
C LYS A 37 -4.59 -17.59 1.98
N GLY A 38 -5.81 -17.38 1.50
CA GLY A 38 -6.52 -18.32 0.63
C GLY A 38 -7.50 -19.23 1.37
N GLY A 39 -7.58 -19.15 2.70
CA GLY A 39 -8.54 -19.90 3.50
C GLY A 39 -9.84 -19.13 3.72
N ALA A 40 -10.93 -19.89 3.91
CA ALA A 40 -12.23 -19.36 4.29
C ALA A 40 -12.83 -20.16 5.44
N MET A 41 -13.54 -19.46 6.35
CA MET A 41 -14.27 -20.07 7.46
C MET A 41 -15.69 -19.51 7.51
N SER A 42 -16.64 -20.28 8.03
CA SER A 42 -18.03 -19.85 8.17
C SER A 42 -18.45 -19.84 9.63
N ASP A 43 -19.29 -18.86 9.99
CA ASP A 43 -19.88 -18.66 11.31
C ASP A 43 -18.84 -18.77 12.44
N VAL A 44 -17.95 -17.81 12.47
CA VAL A 44 -16.86 -17.71 13.46
C VAL A 44 -16.93 -16.40 14.21
N THR A 45 -16.31 -16.33 15.40
CA THR A 45 -16.13 -15.09 16.15
C THR A 45 -14.65 -14.71 16.21
N ILE A 46 -14.34 -13.51 15.77
CA ILE A 46 -13.01 -12.91 15.91
C ILE A 46 -12.98 -12.13 17.23
N VAL A 47 -11.94 -12.32 18.02
CA VAL A 47 -11.71 -11.62 19.29
C VAL A 47 -10.57 -10.63 19.12
N VAL A 48 -10.85 -9.36 19.40
CA VAL A 48 -9.88 -8.25 19.29
C VAL A 48 -9.67 -7.64 20.66
N GLU A 49 -8.41 -7.52 21.09
CA GLU A 49 -8.00 -6.80 22.30
C GLU A 49 -7.05 -5.67 21.93
N GLY A 50 -7.42 -4.45 22.27
CA GLY A 50 -6.66 -3.28 21.87
C GLY A 50 -6.51 -3.19 20.36
N SER A 51 -5.28 -3.27 19.84
CA SER A 51 -5.01 -3.23 18.40
C SER A 51 -4.89 -4.60 17.75
N ARG A 52 -5.00 -5.72 18.50
CA ARG A 52 -4.63 -7.04 18.00
C ARG A 52 -5.79 -8.03 17.99
N ILE A 53 -5.74 -8.93 17.02
CA ILE A 53 -6.53 -10.15 17.00
C ILE A 53 -5.91 -11.11 18.01
N VAL A 54 -6.67 -11.52 19.02
CA VAL A 54 -6.19 -12.46 20.05
C VAL A 54 -6.73 -13.87 19.83
N GLY A 55 -7.81 -14.03 19.03
CA GLY A 55 -8.38 -15.34 18.75
C GLY A 55 -9.39 -15.35 17.61
N ILE A 56 -9.60 -16.55 17.05
CA ILE A 56 -10.70 -16.88 16.14
C ILE A 56 -11.40 -18.10 16.73
N GLU A 57 -12.61 -17.91 17.21
CA GLU A 57 -13.42 -18.94 17.87
C GLU A 57 -14.32 -19.61 16.84
N LYS A 58 -14.16 -20.94 16.69
CA LYS A 58 -14.97 -21.76 15.79
C LYS A 58 -16.37 -22.05 16.35
N THR A 59 -16.53 -21.94 17.67
CA THR A 59 -17.84 -21.96 18.31
C THR A 59 -18.30 -20.51 18.46
N PRO A 60 -19.29 -20.06 17.70
CA PRO A 60 -19.67 -18.66 17.69
C PRO A 60 -20.25 -18.22 19.02
N ARG A 61 -19.97 -16.98 19.44
CA ARG A 61 -20.60 -16.37 20.61
C ARG A 61 -22.04 -15.96 20.31
N GLU A 62 -22.95 -16.26 21.22
CA GLU A 62 -24.37 -15.89 21.08
C GLU A 62 -24.59 -14.37 21.19
N ASN A 63 -23.81 -13.69 22.03
CA ASN A 63 -23.88 -12.24 22.26
C ASN A 63 -22.55 -11.57 21.91
N PRO A 64 -22.19 -11.44 20.62
CA PRO A 64 -20.99 -10.74 20.21
C PRO A 64 -21.16 -9.22 20.39
N THR A 65 -20.03 -8.49 20.49
CA THR A 65 -20.06 -7.01 20.45
C THR A 65 -20.62 -6.54 19.11
N TRP A 66 -20.27 -7.22 18.03
CA TRP A 66 -20.80 -6.95 16.68
C TRP A 66 -21.26 -8.24 16.01
N ASP A 67 -22.53 -8.25 15.55
CA ASP A 67 -23.11 -9.31 14.75
C ASP A 67 -23.10 -8.92 13.26
N LEU A 68 -22.12 -9.44 12.55
CA LEU A 68 -21.88 -9.20 11.12
C LEU A 68 -22.13 -10.46 10.29
N ARG A 69 -23.03 -11.36 10.72
CA ARG A 69 -23.30 -12.65 10.03
C ARG A 69 -23.77 -12.52 8.59
N HIS A 70 -24.30 -11.35 8.20
CA HIS A 70 -24.75 -11.07 6.83
C HIS A 70 -23.63 -10.49 5.93
N LEU A 71 -22.42 -10.32 6.46
CA LEU A 71 -21.26 -9.77 5.76
C LEU A 71 -20.14 -10.80 5.66
N THR A 72 -19.23 -10.55 4.72
CA THR A 72 -17.94 -11.23 4.66
C THR A 72 -16.87 -10.34 5.30
N LEU A 73 -16.13 -10.89 6.27
CA LEU A 73 -14.97 -10.23 6.87
C LEU A 73 -13.69 -10.72 6.21
N MET A 74 -12.75 -9.81 6.02
CA MET A 74 -11.41 -10.11 5.49
C MET A 74 -10.38 -9.12 6.04
N PRO A 75 -9.06 -9.37 5.87
CA PRO A 75 -8.05 -8.36 6.19
C PRO A 75 -8.29 -7.09 5.40
N GLY A 76 -7.93 -5.95 5.96
CA GLY A 76 -7.86 -4.70 5.21
C GLY A 76 -6.91 -4.80 4.04
N GLY A 77 -7.28 -4.16 2.92
CA GLY A 77 -6.47 -4.14 1.70
C GLY A 77 -5.12 -3.45 1.93
N ILE A 78 -4.12 -3.92 1.22
CA ILE A 78 -2.76 -3.36 1.19
C ILE A 78 -2.45 -3.00 -0.26
N ASP A 79 -2.23 -1.71 -0.52
CA ASP A 79 -1.85 -1.19 -1.83
C ASP A 79 -0.35 -0.86 -1.83
N THR A 80 0.44 -1.60 -2.61
CA THR A 80 1.90 -1.50 -2.59
C THR A 80 2.47 -0.38 -3.46
N HIS A 81 1.59 0.39 -4.14
CA HIS A 81 2.01 1.53 -4.97
C HIS A 81 0.91 2.59 -5.07
N VAL A 82 1.08 3.67 -4.33
CA VAL A 82 0.26 4.89 -4.45
C VAL A 82 1.14 6.14 -4.44
N HIS A 83 0.56 7.28 -4.78
CA HIS A 83 1.12 8.62 -4.61
C HIS A 83 0.15 9.44 -3.75
N ILE A 84 0.17 9.22 -2.44
CA ILE A 84 -0.86 9.75 -1.52
C ILE A 84 -0.92 11.28 -1.50
N GLY A 85 0.19 11.96 -1.77
CA GLY A 85 0.28 13.41 -1.85
C GLY A 85 -0.23 14.02 -3.15
N TRP A 86 -0.44 13.22 -4.22
CA TRP A 86 -0.90 13.76 -5.50
C TRP A 86 -2.37 14.15 -5.42
N HIS A 87 -2.67 15.41 -5.77
CA HIS A 87 -4.00 15.99 -5.68
C HIS A 87 -4.24 17.02 -6.80
N PHE A 88 -5.49 17.41 -6.98
CA PHE A 88 -5.83 18.56 -7.81
C PHE A 88 -5.77 19.81 -6.96
N GLY A 89 -4.94 20.78 -7.39
CA GLY A 89 -4.78 22.04 -6.69
C GLY A 89 -6.00 22.97 -6.81
N ARG A 90 -5.88 24.17 -6.27
CA ARG A 90 -6.97 25.18 -6.23
C ARG A 90 -7.50 25.60 -7.59
N ASN A 91 -6.72 25.44 -8.64
CA ASN A 91 -7.13 25.69 -10.03
C ASN A 91 -7.83 24.50 -10.67
N GLY A 92 -8.02 23.41 -9.96
CA GLY A 92 -8.59 22.15 -10.47
C GLY A 92 -7.66 21.37 -11.39
N LYS A 93 -6.39 21.72 -11.49
CA LYS A 93 -5.36 20.97 -12.23
C LYS A 93 -4.54 20.14 -11.28
N LEU A 94 -3.85 19.11 -11.83
CA LEU A 94 -2.82 18.43 -11.06
C LEU A 94 -1.85 19.46 -10.46
N TYR A 95 -1.61 19.39 -9.16
CA TYR A 95 -0.67 20.29 -8.54
C TYR A 95 0.76 19.98 -9.01
N ASP A 96 1.44 21.01 -9.51
CA ASP A 96 2.83 20.97 -9.94
C ASP A 96 3.48 22.31 -9.60
N GLU A 97 4.53 22.27 -8.78
CA GLU A 97 5.24 23.49 -8.32
C GLU A 97 5.92 24.25 -9.46
N GLU A 98 6.25 23.57 -10.55
CA GLU A 98 6.93 24.15 -11.71
C GLU A 98 5.96 24.82 -12.69
N GLU A 99 4.64 24.60 -12.54
CA GLU A 99 3.64 25.16 -13.45
C GLU A 99 3.54 26.68 -13.31
N LYS A 100 3.74 27.40 -14.42
CA LYS A 100 3.67 28.87 -14.45
C LYS A 100 2.24 29.36 -14.20
N GLY A 101 2.10 30.29 -13.24
CA GLY A 101 0.82 30.95 -12.94
C GLY A 101 -0.04 30.23 -11.91
N VAL A 102 0.38 29.12 -11.37
CA VAL A 102 -0.28 28.45 -10.25
C VAL A 102 0.14 29.12 -8.94
N GLN A 103 -0.82 29.39 -8.07
CA GLN A 103 -0.48 29.83 -6.71
C GLN A 103 0.26 28.69 -6.00
N LYS A 104 1.50 28.95 -5.63
CA LYS A 104 2.33 27.97 -4.92
C LYS A 104 1.64 27.55 -3.61
N GLU A 105 1.48 26.25 -3.44
CA GLU A 105 0.97 25.66 -2.21
C GLU A 105 2.09 25.59 -1.15
N THR A 106 1.70 25.66 0.11
CA THR A 106 2.63 25.44 1.20
C THR A 106 2.71 23.93 1.49
N PRO A 107 3.80 23.42 2.13
CA PRO A 107 3.85 22.04 2.60
C PRO A 107 2.64 21.64 3.47
N ALA A 108 2.06 22.61 4.21
CA ALA A 108 0.86 22.38 5.00
C ALA A 108 -0.38 22.16 4.12
N ASP A 109 -0.54 22.88 3.01
CA ASP A 109 -1.62 22.66 2.05
C ASP A 109 -1.51 21.25 1.47
N THR A 110 -0.32 20.85 1.01
CA THR A 110 -0.06 19.50 0.45
C THR A 110 -0.38 18.39 1.45
N ILE A 111 0.00 18.55 2.72
CA ILE A 111 -0.32 17.57 3.77
C ILE A 111 -1.84 17.45 4.00
N LEU A 112 -2.59 18.55 3.92
CA LEU A 112 -4.04 18.53 4.09
C LEU A 112 -4.74 17.78 2.95
N TYR A 113 -4.32 17.99 1.69
CA TYR A 113 -4.81 17.20 0.55
C TYR A 113 -4.43 15.72 0.69
N ALA A 114 -3.20 15.43 1.08
CA ALA A 114 -2.75 14.06 1.32
C ALA A 114 -3.53 13.38 2.46
N ALA A 115 -3.92 14.13 3.50
CA ALA A 115 -4.75 13.62 4.59
C ALA A 115 -6.17 13.27 4.10
N ASP A 116 -6.78 14.10 3.25
CA ASP A 116 -8.07 13.82 2.63
C ASP A 116 -8.02 12.55 1.77
N ASN A 117 -7.01 12.45 0.89
CA ASN A 117 -6.73 11.22 0.12
C ASN A 117 -6.57 10.00 1.04
N GLY A 118 -5.90 10.15 2.18
CA GLY A 118 -5.72 9.10 3.17
C GLY A 118 -7.05 8.66 3.81
N VAL A 119 -7.94 9.60 4.10
CA VAL A 119 -9.28 9.30 4.62
C VAL A 119 -10.11 8.53 3.60
N GLU A 120 -10.16 8.98 2.35
CA GLU A 120 -10.87 8.28 1.28
C GLU A 120 -10.30 6.86 1.07
N THR A 121 -8.97 6.73 1.07
CA THR A 121 -8.29 5.45 0.91
C THR A 121 -8.63 4.47 2.04
N VAL A 122 -8.55 4.88 3.32
CA VAL A 122 -8.85 3.97 4.42
C VAL A 122 -10.35 3.64 4.50
N ARG A 123 -11.23 4.58 4.18
CA ARG A 123 -12.69 4.34 4.15
C ARG A 123 -13.11 3.40 3.02
N SER A 124 -12.35 3.32 1.93
CA SER A 124 -12.58 2.34 0.86
C SER A 124 -12.16 0.91 1.23
N GLY A 125 -11.47 0.72 2.37
CA GLY A 125 -11.02 -0.58 2.85
C GLY A 125 -9.54 -0.86 2.69
N ILE A 126 -8.75 0.09 2.18
CA ILE A 126 -7.30 -0.02 2.12
C ILE A 126 -6.69 0.48 3.43
N THR A 127 -6.22 -0.42 4.26
CA THR A 127 -5.70 -0.11 5.61
C THR A 127 -4.20 0.16 5.65
N THR A 128 -3.47 -0.22 4.58
CA THR A 128 -2.04 0.03 4.43
C THR A 128 -1.73 0.42 3.00
N VAL A 129 -0.87 1.43 2.82
CA VAL A 129 -0.34 1.84 1.52
C VAL A 129 1.17 2.02 1.54
N GLN A 130 1.82 1.78 0.40
CA GLN A 130 3.17 2.24 0.14
C GLN A 130 3.11 3.43 -0.81
N SER A 131 3.42 4.63 -0.30
CA SER A 131 3.48 5.86 -1.10
C SER A 131 4.88 6.04 -1.68
N LEU A 132 4.96 6.07 -3.01
CA LEU A 132 6.22 6.04 -3.74
C LEU A 132 6.61 7.42 -4.28
N GLY A 133 6.55 8.43 -3.42
CA GLY A 133 7.14 9.72 -3.72
C GLY A 133 6.42 10.91 -3.10
N ALA A 134 6.92 11.55 -2.17
CA ALA A 134 6.86 12.95 -1.73
C ALA A 134 7.49 13.05 -0.33
N PRO A 135 8.35 14.03 -0.06
CA PRO A 135 8.94 14.24 1.28
C PRO A 135 7.90 14.44 2.39
N GLU A 136 6.75 15.05 2.07
CA GLU A 136 5.66 15.36 2.97
C GLU A 136 4.93 14.13 3.52
N ASP A 137 5.03 13.01 2.83
CA ASP A 137 4.40 11.73 3.23
C ASP A 137 4.85 11.28 4.63
N ALA A 138 6.09 11.60 5.04
CA ALA A 138 6.60 11.26 6.37
C ALA A 138 5.79 11.95 7.47
N ALA A 139 5.46 13.22 7.31
CA ALA A 139 4.69 13.96 8.32
C ALA A 139 3.25 13.40 8.42
N LEU A 140 2.63 13.05 7.31
CA LEU A 140 1.32 12.41 7.27
C LEU A 140 1.38 11.00 7.90
N ARG A 141 2.37 10.17 7.53
CA ARG A 141 2.62 8.86 8.12
C ARG A 141 2.67 8.92 9.64
N ASP A 142 3.49 9.83 10.15
CA ASP A 142 3.73 9.96 11.59
C ASP A 142 2.50 10.52 12.32
N ALA A 143 1.73 11.43 11.72
CA ALA A 143 0.48 11.92 12.29
C ALA A 143 -0.58 10.80 12.39
N ILE A 144 -0.73 9.98 11.36
CA ILE A 144 -1.65 8.83 11.36
C ILE A 144 -1.17 7.76 12.35
N ALA A 145 0.13 7.45 12.42
CA ALA A 145 0.68 6.47 13.34
C ALA A 145 0.45 6.86 14.82
N ARG A 146 0.50 8.15 15.13
CA ARG A 146 0.18 8.69 16.46
C ARG A 146 -1.32 8.83 16.74
N GLY A 147 -2.18 8.55 15.74
CA GLY A 147 -3.63 8.66 15.87
C GLY A 147 -4.15 10.10 15.90
N ILE A 148 -3.40 11.06 15.38
CA ILE A 148 -3.81 12.47 15.24
C ILE A 148 -4.80 12.61 14.10
N LEU A 149 -4.59 11.86 13.01
CA LEU A 149 -5.44 11.82 11.83
C LEU A 149 -5.89 10.39 11.53
N PRO A 150 -7.12 10.19 11.02
CA PRO A 150 -7.51 8.91 10.43
C PRO A 150 -6.78 8.72 9.09
N GLY A 151 -6.46 7.47 8.76
CA GLY A 151 -5.82 7.14 7.49
C GLY A 151 -5.23 5.73 7.49
N PRO A 152 -4.73 5.24 6.34
CA PRO A 152 -4.05 3.95 6.26
C PRO A 152 -2.69 4.01 6.97
N ARG A 153 -2.10 2.86 7.27
CA ARG A 153 -0.66 2.78 7.56
C ARG A 153 0.07 3.18 6.28
N ILE A 154 0.99 4.14 6.38
CA ILE A 154 1.79 4.61 5.24
C ILE A 154 3.22 4.10 5.41
N LEU A 155 3.77 3.53 4.33
CA LEU A 155 5.19 3.40 4.10
C LEU A 155 5.55 4.41 3.01
N THR A 156 6.66 5.14 3.16
CA THR A 156 7.03 6.17 2.17
C THR A 156 8.45 6.01 1.67
N SER A 157 8.65 6.33 0.38
CA SER A 157 9.98 6.44 -0.21
C SER A 157 10.61 7.81 -0.02
N LEU A 158 9.86 8.75 0.51
CA LEU A 158 10.23 10.16 0.42
C LEU A 158 10.45 10.56 -1.06
N GLU A 159 11.46 11.36 -1.35
CA GLU A 159 11.77 11.77 -2.71
C GLU A 159 12.40 10.63 -3.53
N PRO A 160 11.90 10.32 -4.74
CA PRO A 160 12.43 9.23 -5.57
C PRO A 160 13.80 9.57 -6.19
N ILE A 161 14.52 8.54 -6.66
CA ILE A 161 15.70 8.65 -7.50
C ILE A 161 15.25 8.62 -8.96
N ALA A 162 15.23 9.77 -9.63
CA ALA A 162 14.73 9.93 -10.98
C ALA A 162 15.69 10.55 -11.98
N ASP A 163 16.76 11.23 -11.52
CA ASP A 163 17.71 11.93 -12.38
C ASP A 163 18.74 10.94 -13.00
N PRO A 164 18.69 10.69 -14.32
CA PRO A 164 19.60 9.77 -14.99
C PRO A 164 21.03 10.31 -15.14
N SER A 165 21.27 11.59 -14.84
CA SER A 165 22.60 12.19 -14.88
C SER A 165 23.44 11.91 -13.64
N LEU A 166 22.83 11.40 -12.56
CA LEU A 166 23.53 11.09 -11.32
C LEU A 166 24.57 9.99 -11.52
N THR A 167 25.79 10.21 -11.03
CA THR A 167 26.80 9.15 -10.98
C THR A 167 26.39 8.07 -9.96
N PRO A 168 26.90 6.82 -10.08
CA PRO A 168 26.64 5.77 -9.11
C PRO A 168 26.91 6.19 -7.66
N GLU A 169 27.97 6.99 -7.41
CA GLU A 169 28.27 7.48 -6.06
C GLU A 169 27.24 8.48 -5.56
N LYS A 170 26.76 9.39 -6.41
CA LYS A 170 25.69 10.34 -6.07
C LYS A 170 24.38 9.63 -5.77
N ILE A 171 24.10 8.53 -6.46
CA ILE A 171 22.96 7.67 -6.19
C ILE A 171 23.10 7.02 -4.79
N ARG A 172 24.28 6.47 -4.44
CA ARG A 172 24.51 5.95 -3.07
C ARG A 172 24.32 7.02 -2.01
N GLU A 173 24.86 8.23 -2.23
CA GLU A 173 24.65 9.37 -1.32
C GLU A 173 23.15 9.69 -1.14
N ALA A 174 22.38 9.68 -2.25
CA ALA A 174 20.94 9.92 -2.19
C ALA A 174 20.21 8.82 -1.40
N VAL A 175 20.56 7.55 -1.60
CA VAL A 175 19.97 6.43 -0.83
C VAL A 175 20.29 6.56 0.66
N ARG A 176 21.54 6.83 1.03
CA ARG A 176 21.95 7.05 2.44
C ARG A 176 21.13 8.15 3.08
N ARG A 177 20.99 9.28 2.39
CA ARG A 177 20.18 10.41 2.86
C ARG A 177 18.72 10.01 3.09
N ARG A 178 18.08 9.27 2.15
CA ARG A 178 16.70 8.79 2.36
C ARG A 178 16.59 7.85 3.56
N ALA A 179 17.58 6.97 3.76
CA ALA A 179 17.63 6.10 4.94
C ALA A 179 17.72 6.90 6.25
N GLU A 180 18.57 7.93 6.29
CA GLU A 180 18.71 8.82 7.44
C GLU A 180 17.45 9.67 7.71
N GLU A 181 16.75 10.08 6.65
CA GLU A 181 15.47 10.80 6.70
C GLU A 181 14.28 9.90 7.10
N GLY A 182 14.50 8.58 7.21
CA GLY A 182 13.50 7.61 7.67
C GLY A 182 12.56 7.11 6.57
N ALA A 183 13.05 6.98 5.33
CA ALA A 183 12.34 6.29 4.27
C ALA A 183 12.11 4.80 4.63
N ASP A 184 10.97 4.25 4.26
CA ASP A 184 10.61 2.83 4.44
C ASP A 184 10.99 1.97 3.22
N VAL A 185 11.24 2.63 2.09
CA VAL A 185 11.57 2.03 0.79
C VAL A 185 12.32 3.05 -0.06
N ILE A 186 13.12 2.60 -1.03
CA ILE A 186 13.74 3.48 -2.04
C ILE A 186 12.94 3.36 -3.35
N LYS A 187 12.42 4.46 -3.88
CA LYS A 187 11.81 4.54 -5.21
C LYS A 187 12.83 4.96 -6.25
N ILE A 188 12.85 4.22 -7.37
CA ILE A 188 13.80 4.43 -8.47
C ILE A 188 13.03 4.47 -9.79
N PHE A 189 13.33 5.41 -10.68
CA PHE A 189 12.83 5.46 -12.03
C PHE A 189 13.89 4.96 -13.01
N ALA A 190 13.80 3.68 -13.39
CA ALA A 190 14.76 3.03 -14.30
C ALA A 190 14.37 3.17 -15.79
N SER A 191 13.18 3.67 -16.08
CA SER A 191 12.72 3.96 -17.44
C SER A 191 11.95 5.28 -17.49
N LYS A 192 11.81 5.82 -18.69
CA LYS A 192 10.83 6.87 -18.97
C LYS A 192 9.40 6.37 -18.66
N SER A 193 8.49 7.31 -18.44
CA SER A 193 7.05 7.02 -18.37
C SER A 193 6.57 6.32 -19.62
N ILE A 194 5.48 5.55 -19.52
CA ILE A 194 4.82 4.97 -20.70
C ILE A 194 4.28 6.06 -21.66
N ARG A 195 4.01 7.27 -21.14
CA ARG A 195 3.66 8.45 -21.95
C ARG A 195 4.78 8.83 -22.92
N ASP A 196 6.03 8.53 -22.58
CA ASP A 196 7.24 8.80 -23.35
C ASP A 196 7.83 7.51 -23.95
N GLY A 197 7.06 6.42 -24.01
CA GLY A 197 7.43 5.15 -24.64
C GLY A 197 8.22 4.18 -23.76
N GLY A 198 8.49 4.48 -22.49
CA GLY A 198 9.06 3.54 -21.52
C GLY A 198 10.53 3.14 -21.75
N ALA A 199 11.29 3.93 -22.51
CA ALA A 199 12.72 3.63 -22.77
C ALA A 199 13.55 3.63 -21.47
N PRO A 200 14.62 2.78 -21.36
CA PRO A 200 15.47 2.74 -20.18
C PRO A 200 16.21 4.07 -19.98
N THR A 201 16.37 4.48 -18.72
CA THR A 201 17.04 5.73 -18.34
C THR A 201 18.30 5.49 -17.52
N LEU A 202 18.34 4.45 -16.71
CA LEU A 202 19.48 4.14 -15.83
C LEU A 202 20.35 3.01 -16.42
N THR A 203 21.66 3.11 -16.20
CA THR A 203 22.62 2.05 -16.52
C THR A 203 22.57 0.94 -15.47
N GLN A 204 23.24 -0.20 -15.74
CA GLN A 204 23.39 -1.27 -14.77
C GLN A 204 24.12 -0.78 -13.51
N GLU A 205 25.21 -0.03 -13.66
CA GLU A 205 26.04 0.47 -12.56
C GLU A 205 25.25 1.43 -11.65
N GLN A 206 24.32 2.22 -12.24
CA GLN A 206 23.44 3.12 -11.47
C GLN A 206 22.42 2.32 -10.65
N LEU A 207 21.83 1.28 -11.23
CA LEU A 207 20.90 0.40 -10.52
C LEU A 207 21.59 -0.45 -9.46
N ASP A 208 22.81 -0.96 -9.75
CA ASP A 208 23.63 -1.67 -8.76
C ASP A 208 23.95 -0.77 -7.56
N ALA A 209 24.24 0.50 -7.82
CA ALA A 209 24.48 1.49 -6.77
C ALA A 209 23.22 1.73 -5.94
N ALA A 210 22.07 1.93 -6.58
CA ALA A 210 20.81 2.22 -5.88
C ALA A 210 20.31 1.04 -5.05
N CYS A 211 20.16 -0.14 -5.67
CA CYS A 211 19.59 -1.31 -5.00
C CYS A 211 20.58 -1.97 -4.03
N GLY A 212 21.89 -1.93 -4.35
CA GLY A 212 22.94 -2.39 -3.44
C GLY A 212 23.03 -1.55 -2.17
N GLU A 213 22.98 -0.23 -2.28
CA GLU A 213 22.99 0.69 -1.13
C GLU A 213 21.68 0.57 -0.31
N ALA A 214 20.52 0.48 -0.97
CA ALA A 214 19.25 0.24 -0.29
C ALA A 214 19.33 -1.03 0.58
N LYS A 215 19.83 -2.12 0.01
CA LYS A 215 20.02 -3.39 0.73
C LYS A 215 20.99 -3.24 1.91
N ALA A 216 22.07 -2.47 1.77
CA ALA A 216 23.03 -2.23 2.85
C ALA A 216 22.39 -1.50 4.04
N HIS A 217 21.36 -0.68 3.78
CA HIS A 217 20.56 0.00 4.78
C HIS A 217 19.28 -0.76 5.18
N HIS A 218 19.14 -2.04 4.80
CA HIS A 218 17.96 -2.88 5.06
C HIS A 218 16.66 -2.31 4.48
N LEU A 219 16.75 -1.50 3.43
CA LEU A 219 15.60 -0.94 2.72
C LEU A 219 15.28 -1.78 1.47
N ARG A 220 14.00 -1.84 1.17
CA ARG A 220 13.48 -2.37 -0.10
C ARG A 220 13.69 -1.33 -1.20
N ALA A 221 13.75 -1.78 -2.47
CA ALA A 221 13.84 -0.91 -3.64
C ALA A 221 12.69 -1.21 -4.59
N ALA A 222 11.81 -0.23 -4.83
CA ALA A 222 10.70 -0.27 -5.77
C ALA A 222 11.08 0.47 -7.05
N VAL A 223 11.01 -0.22 -8.20
CA VAL A 223 11.57 0.26 -9.45
C VAL A 223 10.51 0.42 -10.53
N HIS A 224 10.24 1.67 -10.91
CA HIS A 224 9.47 1.99 -12.11
C HIS A 224 10.24 1.55 -13.35
N ALA A 225 9.74 0.55 -14.08
CA ALA A 225 10.36 0.02 -15.27
C ALA A 225 9.32 -0.59 -16.22
N HIS A 226 9.26 -0.11 -17.48
CA HIS A 226 8.28 -0.59 -18.44
C HIS A 226 8.81 -1.62 -19.41
N GLY A 227 10.06 -1.50 -19.85
CA GLY A 227 10.65 -2.31 -20.93
C GLY A 227 11.58 -3.40 -20.42
N VAL A 228 11.83 -4.39 -21.28
CA VAL A 228 12.67 -5.56 -21.00
C VAL A 228 14.03 -5.18 -20.43
N GLU A 229 14.72 -4.20 -21.05
CA GLU A 229 16.09 -3.84 -20.65
C GLU A 229 16.15 -3.22 -19.25
N SER A 230 15.27 -2.24 -18.94
CA SER A 230 15.22 -1.61 -17.64
C SER A 230 14.84 -2.61 -16.53
N VAL A 231 13.91 -3.53 -16.82
CA VAL A 231 13.49 -4.57 -15.87
C VAL A 231 14.64 -5.55 -15.62
N ARG A 232 15.31 -6.06 -16.68
CA ARG A 232 16.43 -7.00 -16.49
C ARG A 232 17.57 -6.38 -15.68
N ARG A 233 17.91 -5.13 -15.95
CA ARG A 233 18.92 -4.39 -15.16
C ARG A 233 18.52 -4.28 -13.69
N ALA A 234 17.26 -3.91 -13.41
CA ALA A 234 16.78 -3.78 -12.04
C ALA A 234 16.78 -5.12 -11.28
N VAL A 235 16.35 -6.21 -11.94
CA VAL A 235 16.39 -7.57 -11.37
C VAL A 235 17.81 -8.01 -11.07
N LEU A 236 18.77 -7.81 -12.01
CA LEU A 236 20.18 -8.16 -11.82
C LEU A 236 20.83 -7.33 -10.71
N ALA A 237 20.44 -6.08 -10.53
CA ALA A 237 20.89 -5.24 -9.43
C ALA A 237 20.32 -5.66 -8.05
N GLY A 238 19.44 -6.67 -8.00
CA GLY A 238 18.81 -7.16 -6.77
C GLY A 238 17.76 -6.23 -6.19
N CYS A 239 17.11 -5.42 -7.01
CA CYS A 239 15.98 -4.58 -6.59
C CYS A 239 14.80 -5.45 -6.15
N THR A 240 13.98 -4.96 -5.21
CA THR A 240 12.99 -5.79 -4.51
C THR A 240 11.73 -6.02 -5.32
N VAL A 241 11.21 -4.98 -5.99
CA VAL A 241 9.96 -5.05 -6.76
C VAL A 241 10.06 -4.25 -8.06
N ILE A 242 9.50 -4.81 -9.11
CA ILE A 242 9.29 -4.15 -10.40
C ILE A 242 7.87 -3.63 -10.47
N GLU A 243 7.73 -2.33 -10.73
CA GLU A 243 6.48 -1.64 -10.93
C GLU A 243 6.15 -1.55 -12.43
N HIS A 244 4.86 -1.69 -12.78
CA HIS A 244 4.28 -1.57 -14.12
C HIS A 244 4.61 -2.70 -15.10
N GLY A 245 5.80 -2.72 -15.67
CA GLY A 245 6.21 -3.77 -16.62
C GLY A 245 5.38 -3.87 -17.91
N VAL A 246 4.77 -2.77 -18.37
CA VAL A 246 3.75 -2.77 -19.45
C VAL A 246 4.22 -3.40 -20.75
N LEU A 247 5.52 -3.34 -21.07
CA LEU A 247 6.13 -3.78 -22.32
C LEU A 247 6.89 -5.11 -22.18
N LEU A 248 6.61 -5.89 -21.13
CA LEU A 248 7.34 -7.14 -20.90
C LEU A 248 6.79 -8.28 -21.76
N ASP A 249 7.73 -9.15 -22.15
CA ASP A 249 7.45 -10.43 -22.78
C ASP A 249 7.47 -11.58 -21.75
N ALA A 250 6.98 -12.75 -22.16
CA ALA A 250 6.93 -13.94 -21.32
C ALA A 250 8.32 -14.41 -20.83
N ALA A 251 9.39 -14.14 -21.59
CA ALA A 251 10.76 -14.50 -21.18
C ALA A 251 11.23 -13.64 -20.02
N THR A 252 10.90 -12.34 -20.04
CA THR A 252 11.25 -11.41 -18.97
C THR A 252 10.41 -11.65 -17.71
N LEU A 253 9.13 -12.01 -17.85
CA LEU A 253 8.29 -12.40 -16.71
C LEU A 253 8.87 -13.65 -15.99
N ARG A 254 9.30 -14.67 -16.77
CA ARG A 254 10.00 -15.83 -16.19
C ARG A 254 11.31 -15.43 -15.52
N PHE A 255 12.07 -14.52 -16.11
CA PHE A 255 13.32 -14.02 -15.53
C PHE A 255 13.09 -13.34 -14.17
N ILE A 256 12.03 -12.52 -14.02
CA ILE A 256 11.61 -11.94 -12.73
C ILE A 256 11.31 -13.05 -11.71
N ALA A 257 10.53 -14.06 -12.13
CA ALA A 257 10.15 -15.19 -11.26
C ALA A 257 11.38 -16.00 -10.80
N GLU A 258 12.31 -16.33 -11.69
CA GLU A 258 13.53 -17.07 -11.41
C GLU A 258 14.46 -16.38 -10.41
N HIS A 259 14.43 -15.04 -10.36
CA HIS A 259 15.19 -14.23 -9.41
C HIS A 259 14.43 -13.93 -8.11
N GLY A 260 13.16 -14.36 -8.00
CA GLY A 260 12.34 -14.14 -6.81
C GLY A 260 11.95 -12.68 -6.56
N THR A 261 12.14 -11.81 -7.54
CA THR A 261 11.76 -10.39 -7.50
C THR A 261 10.23 -10.27 -7.52
N TRP A 262 9.67 -9.37 -6.71
CA TRP A 262 8.24 -9.06 -6.71
C TRP A 262 7.84 -8.32 -7.98
N PHE A 263 6.60 -8.54 -8.42
CA PHE A 263 6.04 -7.87 -9.58
C PHE A 263 4.70 -7.21 -9.23
N ASP A 264 4.62 -5.90 -9.45
CA ASP A 264 3.45 -5.08 -9.20
C ASP A 264 2.93 -4.44 -10.49
N PRO A 265 2.08 -5.15 -11.25
CA PRO A 265 1.48 -4.62 -12.47
C PRO A 265 0.30 -3.70 -12.15
N GLN A 266 0.30 -2.49 -12.68
CA GLN A 266 -0.84 -1.58 -12.68
C GLN A 266 -1.48 -1.65 -14.07
N THR A 267 -2.72 -2.18 -14.15
CA THR A 267 -3.31 -2.58 -15.43
C THR A 267 -4.45 -1.69 -15.92
N ASP A 268 -5.18 -1.01 -15.00
CA ASP A 268 -6.39 -0.25 -15.36
C ASP A 268 -6.52 1.08 -14.62
N LEU A 269 -6.59 1.07 -13.27
CA LEU A 269 -7.08 2.22 -12.51
C LEU A 269 -6.33 3.51 -12.86
N VAL A 270 -5.01 3.49 -12.91
CA VAL A 270 -4.19 4.67 -13.20
C VAL A 270 -4.47 5.20 -14.61
N PHE A 271 -4.56 4.31 -15.61
CA PHE A 271 -4.87 4.72 -16.99
C PHE A 271 -6.28 5.29 -17.11
N ARG A 272 -7.27 4.56 -16.57
CA ARG A 272 -8.67 4.98 -16.60
C ARG A 272 -8.87 6.30 -15.89
N ASN A 273 -8.26 6.49 -14.72
CA ASN A 273 -8.28 7.75 -13.99
C ASN A 273 -7.71 8.92 -14.80
N TYR A 274 -6.59 8.72 -15.50
CA TYR A 274 -6.02 9.75 -16.36
C TYR A 274 -6.98 10.12 -17.53
N PHE A 275 -7.68 9.15 -18.11
CA PHE A 275 -8.64 9.43 -19.20
C PHE A 275 -9.90 10.11 -18.68
N GLU A 276 -10.46 9.67 -17.56
CA GLU A 276 -11.64 10.25 -16.93
C GLU A 276 -11.39 11.70 -16.51
N ASN A 277 -10.19 11.98 -16.02
CA ASN A 277 -9.78 13.28 -15.50
C ASN A 277 -8.83 14.04 -16.44
N LYS A 278 -8.80 13.74 -17.74
CA LYS A 278 -7.84 14.31 -18.71
C LYS A 278 -7.72 15.82 -18.61
N GLN A 279 -8.83 16.52 -18.44
CA GLN A 279 -8.88 17.99 -18.33
C GLN A 279 -8.06 18.53 -17.15
N HIS A 280 -7.88 17.75 -16.10
CA HIS A 280 -7.14 18.13 -14.91
C HIS A 280 -5.64 17.85 -15.02
N PHE A 281 -5.23 17.00 -15.95
CA PHE A 281 -3.83 16.62 -16.17
C PHE A 281 -3.20 17.31 -17.40
N VAL A 282 -3.97 17.47 -18.48
CA VAL A 282 -3.43 17.94 -19.76
C VAL A 282 -2.72 19.29 -19.65
N GLY A 283 -1.51 19.35 -20.21
CA GLY A 283 -0.66 20.55 -20.21
C GLY A 283 0.38 20.57 -19.09
N ILE A 284 0.37 19.61 -18.18
CA ILE A 284 1.33 19.52 -17.07
C ILE A 284 2.37 18.44 -17.38
N GLY A 285 3.66 18.79 -17.32
CA GLY A 285 4.75 17.85 -17.60
C GLY A 285 4.55 17.11 -18.93
N ASN A 286 4.63 15.79 -18.88
CA ASN A 286 4.43 14.93 -20.07
C ASN A 286 2.97 14.46 -20.27
N PHE A 287 1.98 15.08 -19.60
CA PHE A 287 0.55 14.88 -19.90
C PHE A 287 0.12 15.68 -21.13
N THR A 288 0.74 15.43 -22.25
CA THR A 288 0.44 16.01 -23.55
C THR A 288 -0.60 15.16 -24.30
N ASP A 289 -1.19 15.70 -25.39
CA ASP A 289 -2.10 14.90 -26.23
C ASP A 289 -1.40 13.65 -26.79
N GLU A 290 -0.11 13.74 -27.16
CA GLU A 290 0.67 12.57 -27.59
C GLU A 290 0.89 11.59 -26.43
N GLY A 291 1.19 12.06 -25.22
CA GLY A 291 1.29 11.22 -24.01
C GLY A 291 -0.01 10.46 -23.74
N PHE A 292 -1.17 11.13 -23.88
CA PHE A 292 -2.48 10.46 -23.78
C PHE A 292 -2.70 9.45 -24.91
N ALA A 293 -2.29 9.75 -26.15
CA ALA A 293 -2.37 8.80 -27.26
C ALA A 293 -1.47 7.57 -26.99
N GLN A 294 -0.27 7.78 -26.45
CA GLN A 294 0.64 6.69 -26.07
C GLN A 294 0.05 5.82 -24.97
N MET A 295 -0.55 6.41 -23.92
CA MET A 295 -1.25 5.65 -22.88
C MET A 295 -2.38 4.79 -23.44
N ARG A 296 -3.19 5.32 -24.39
CA ARG A 296 -4.25 4.52 -25.04
C ARG A 296 -3.69 3.29 -25.74
N ARG A 297 -2.54 3.41 -26.41
CA ARG A 297 -1.84 2.29 -27.05
C ARG A 297 -1.32 1.29 -26.02
N ALA A 298 -0.94 1.75 -24.83
CA ALA A 298 -0.37 0.93 -23.75
C ALA A 298 -1.42 0.09 -23.01
N VAL A 299 -2.66 0.55 -22.86
CA VAL A 299 -3.71 -0.16 -22.10
C VAL A 299 -3.89 -1.62 -22.54
N PRO A 300 -4.09 -1.96 -23.84
CA PRO A 300 -4.20 -3.36 -24.24
C PRO A 300 -2.90 -4.14 -24.03
N LEU A 301 -1.74 -3.50 -24.07
CA LEU A 301 -0.45 -4.15 -23.79
C LEU A 301 -0.34 -4.51 -22.31
N ALA A 302 -0.71 -3.60 -21.40
CA ALA A 302 -0.73 -3.86 -19.97
C ALA A 302 -1.63 -5.05 -19.60
N LEU A 303 -2.84 -5.11 -20.18
CA LEU A 303 -3.76 -6.23 -19.96
C LEU A 303 -3.21 -7.55 -20.50
N ASN A 304 -2.62 -7.55 -21.70
CA ASN A 304 -2.04 -8.76 -22.29
C ASN A 304 -0.81 -9.24 -21.49
N MET A 305 0.07 -8.32 -21.08
CA MET A 305 1.21 -8.61 -20.22
C MET A 305 0.74 -9.23 -18.90
N PHE A 306 -0.30 -8.67 -18.27
CA PHE A 306 -0.86 -9.21 -17.04
C PHE A 306 -1.40 -10.64 -17.21
N LYS A 307 -2.11 -10.91 -18.30
CA LYS A 307 -2.58 -12.26 -18.64
C LYS A 307 -1.42 -13.27 -18.80
N GLU A 308 -0.30 -12.85 -19.36
CA GLU A 308 0.92 -13.67 -19.43
C GLU A 308 1.60 -13.81 -18.06
N ALA A 309 1.60 -12.75 -17.24
CA ALA A 309 2.12 -12.79 -15.88
C ALA A 309 1.38 -13.83 -15.02
N LEU A 310 0.05 -13.92 -15.12
CA LEU A 310 -0.76 -14.94 -14.41
C LEU A 310 -0.41 -16.37 -14.81
N LYS A 311 0.10 -16.60 -16.02
CA LYS A 311 0.52 -17.93 -16.52
C LYS A 311 1.97 -18.24 -16.17
N THR A 312 2.73 -17.31 -15.62
CA THR A 312 4.16 -17.48 -15.34
C THR A 312 4.36 -18.17 -13.99
N PRO A 313 4.84 -19.42 -13.95
CA PRO A 313 5.02 -20.16 -12.71
C PRO A 313 6.01 -19.46 -11.77
N GLY A 314 5.67 -19.38 -10.49
CA GLY A 314 6.54 -18.80 -9.46
C GLY A 314 6.66 -17.26 -9.46
N LEU A 315 6.00 -16.56 -10.39
CA LEU A 315 5.98 -15.10 -10.38
C LEU A 315 5.15 -14.58 -9.19
N LYS A 316 5.77 -13.77 -8.36
CA LYS A 316 5.16 -13.21 -7.16
C LYS A 316 4.45 -11.88 -7.50
N ILE A 317 3.17 -11.98 -7.87
CA ILE A 317 2.37 -10.80 -8.23
C ILE A 317 1.73 -10.21 -6.97
N VAL A 318 1.90 -8.91 -6.74
CA VAL A 318 1.27 -8.14 -5.67
C VAL A 318 0.26 -7.14 -6.21
N PHE A 319 -0.44 -6.46 -5.31
CA PHE A 319 -1.47 -5.49 -5.63
C PHE A 319 -0.98 -4.07 -5.34
N GLY A 320 -0.80 -3.30 -6.39
CA GLY A 320 -0.62 -1.86 -6.37
C GLY A 320 -1.46 -1.20 -7.46
N THR A 321 -1.80 0.05 -7.27
CA THR A 321 -2.73 0.77 -8.16
C THR A 321 -2.09 1.92 -8.91
N ASP A 322 -0.96 2.45 -8.42
CA ASP A 322 -0.41 3.75 -8.83
C ASP A 322 -1.46 4.87 -8.66
N ALA A 323 -2.23 4.81 -7.55
CA ALA A 323 -3.28 5.78 -7.28
C ALA A 323 -2.69 7.18 -7.12
N VAL A 324 -3.17 8.09 -7.94
CA VAL A 324 -2.81 9.51 -8.03
C VAL A 324 -4.05 10.38 -7.82
N ALA A 325 -3.95 11.69 -8.00
CA ALA A 325 -5.07 12.62 -7.92
C ALA A 325 -6.32 12.10 -8.65
N GLY A 326 -7.45 12.00 -7.95
CA GLY A 326 -8.74 11.48 -8.45
C GLY A 326 -8.90 9.96 -8.38
N ALA A 327 -7.87 9.19 -7.98
CA ALA A 327 -7.93 7.73 -7.87
C ALA A 327 -8.01 7.21 -6.44
N HIS A 328 -7.69 8.04 -5.43
CA HIS A 328 -7.73 7.65 -4.02
C HIS A 328 -9.15 7.25 -3.59
N GLY A 329 -9.26 6.18 -2.81
CA GLY A 329 -10.56 5.60 -2.44
C GLY A 329 -11.16 4.65 -3.50
N ARG A 330 -10.55 4.52 -4.67
CA ARG A 330 -10.99 3.66 -5.78
C ARG A 330 -10.10 2.42 -5.97
N ASN A 331 -9.15 2.20 -5.08
CA ASN A 331 -8.06 1.23 -5.21
C ASN A 331 -8.56 -0.18 -5.59
N PHE A 332 -9.63 -0.68 -4.99
CA PHE A 332 -10.18 -2.00 -5.32
C PHE A 332 -10.73 -2.12 -6.76
N GLU A 333 -10.93 -1.01 -7.48
CA GLU A 333 -11.32 -1.07 -8.89
C GLU A 333 -10.24 -1.71 -9.77
N GLU A 334 -8.95 -1.53 -9.43
CA GLU A 334 -7.85 -2.25 -10.06
C GLU A 334 -7.96 -3.76 -9.84
N LEU A 335 -8.27 -4.20 -8.61
CA LEU A 335 -8.42 -5.62 -8.29
C LEU A 335 -9.60 -6.25 -9.04
N ILE A 336 -10.73 -5.53 -9.08
CA ILE A 336 -11.92 -5.94 -9.84
C ILE A 336 -11.59 -6.09 -11.32
N TYR A 337 -10.87 -5.16 -11.91
CA TYR A 337 -10.45 -5.24 -13.32
C TYR A 337 -9.52 -6.42 -13.58
N ARG A 338 -8.55 -6.70 -12.69
CA ARG A 338 -7.65 -7.86 -12.80
C ARG A 338 -8.41 -9.17 -12.83
N VAL A 339 -9.50 -9.30 -12.07
CA VAL A 339 -10.38 -10.48 -12.09
C VAL A 339 -11.23 -10.49 -13.35
N GLU A 340 -12.02 -9.45 -13.61
CA GLU A 340 -13.02 -9.46 -14.68
C GLU A 340 -12.42 -9.43 -16.10
N LYS A 341 -11.33 -8.71 -16.30
CA LYS A 341 -10.69 -8.53 -17.61
C LYS A 341 -9.38 -9.28 -17.72
N GLY A 342 -8.62 -9.36 -16.63
CA GLY A 342 -7.35 -10.07 -16.56
C GLY A 342 -7.51 -11.58 -16.44
N GLY A 343 -8.59 -12.06 -15.82
CA GLY A 343 -8.85 -13.48 -15.58
C GLY A 343 -8.10 -14.03 -14.35
N GLN A 344 -7.69 -13.16 -13.44
CA GLN A 344 -7.13 -13.58 -12.15
C GLN A 344 -8.22 -14.27 -11.31
N ASP A 345 -7.87 -15.36 -10.63
CA ASP A 345 -8.77 -16.00 -9.67
C ASP A 345 -9.14 -15.01 -8.55
N PRO A 346 -10.42 -14.88 -8.15
CA PRO A 346 -10.83 -13.90 -7.13
C PRO A 346 -10.12 -14.08 -5.78
N MET A 347 -9.89 -15.32 -5.34
CA MET A 347 -9.17 -15.57 -4.08
C MET A 347 -7.69 -15.20 -4.23
N ASP A 348 -7.05 -15.54 -5.35
CA ASP A 348 -5.66 -15.14 -5.61
C ASP A 348 -5.51 -13.62 -5.68
N ALA A 349 -6.50 -12.92 -6.25
CA ALA A 349 -6.55 -11.46 -6.26
C ALA A 349 -6.61 -10.89 -4.82
N ILE A 350 -7.49 -11.42 -3.97
CA ILE A 350 -7.59 -11.04 -2.56
C ILE A 350 -6.26 -11.30 -1.82
N VAL A 351 -5.65 -12.46 -2.03
CA VAL A 351 -4.34 -12.80 -1.43
C VAL A 351 -3.27 -11.83 -1.90
N SER A 352 -3.29 -11.38 -3.18
CA SER A 352 -2.33 -10.41 -3.71
C SER A 352 -2.43 -9.03 -3.04
N ALA A 353 -3.63 -8.67 -2.56
CA ALA A 353 -3.93 -7.42 -1.88
C ALA A 353 -3.92 -7.54 -0.33
N THR A 354 -3.54 -8.68 0.21
CA THR A 354 -3.52 -8.95 1.66
C THR A 354 -2.20 -9.58 2.09
N SER A 355 -2.14 -10.90 2.31
CA SER A 355 -0.95 -11.54 2.86
C SER A 355 0.27 -11.45 1.95
N ARG A 356 0.10 -11.57 0.63
CA ARG A 356 1.21 -11.48 -0.33
C ARG A 356 1.76 -10.04 -0.41
N ALA A 357 0.89 -9.03 -0.38
CA ALA A 357 1.31 -7.64 -0.26
C ALA A 357 2.05 -7.39 1.06
N ALA A 358 1.53 -7.90 2.19
CA ALA A 358 2.21 -7.80 3.48
C ALA A 358 3.62 -8.42 3.45
N GLU A 359 3.78 -9.59 2.81
CA GLU A 359 5.08 -10.26 2.63
C GLU A 359 6.04 -9.39 1.80
N SER A 360 5.57 -8.81 0.70
CA SER A 360 6.39 -7.94 -0.16
C SER A 360 6.87 -6.67 0.56
N LEU A 361 6.06 -6.20 1.54
CA LEU A 361 6.39 -5.05 2.37
C LEU A 361 7.24 -5.41 3.62
N GLY A 362 7.46 -6.70 3.89
CA GLY A 362 8.14 -7.17 5.13
C GLY A 362 7.27 -7.01 6.38
N LEU A 363 5.95 -7.00 6.23
CA LEU A 363 4.97 -6.79 7.31
C LEU A 363 4.10 -8.03 7.59
N GLN A 364 4.45 -9.22 7.06
CA GLN A 364 3.67 -10.45 7.17
C GLN A 364 3.44 -10.93 8.62
N ASP A 365 4.28 -10.49 9.56
CA ASP A 365 4.17 -10.80 10.99
C ASP A 365 3.34 -9.75 11.76
N LYS A 366 2.80 -8.76 11.05
CA LYS A 366 1.99 -7.68 11.63
C LYS A 366 0.60 -7.59 11.05
N ILE A 367 0.45 -7.72 9.71
CA ILE A 367 -0.78 -7.46 8.97
C ILE A 367 -0.97 -8.44 7.81
N GLY A 368 -2.05 -8.28 7.05
CA GLY A 368 -2.33 -8.99 5.80
C GLY A 368 -3.05 -10.31 5.98
N ALA A 369 -3.37 -10.70 7.21
CA ALA A 369 -4.17 -11.88 7.48
C ALA A 369 -5.06 -11.67 8.73
N VAL A 370 -6.15 -12.42 8.81
CA VAL A 370 -6.92 -12.57 10.05
C VAL A 370 -6.34 -13.75 10.80
N ALA A 371 -5.46 -13.47 11.76
CA ALA A 371 -4.78 -14.49 12.56
C ALA A 371 -4.44 -13.92 13.94
N SER A 372 -4.40 -14.82 14.95
CA SER A 372 -3.99 -14.44 16.31
C SER A 372 -2.58 -13.85 16.33
N GLY A 373 -2.40 -12.75 17.06
CA GLY A 373 -1.15 -12.00 17.17
C GLY A 373 -1.00 -10.87 16.16
N LEU A 374 -1.75 -10.87 15.04
CA LEU A 374 -1.69 -9.80 14.04
C LEU A 374 -2.55 -8.60 14.44
N GLU A 375 -2.29 -7.46 13.83
CA GLU A 375 -3.08 -6.27 14.04
C GLU A 375 -4.50 -6.44 13.46
N ALA A 376 -5.47 -5.88 14.16
CA ALA A 376 -6.87 -5.92 13.76
C ALA A 376 -7.14 -4.83 12.68
N ASP A 377 -6.56 -5.05 11.50
CA ASP A 377 -6.82 -4.32 10.27
C ASP A 377 -7.81 -5.16 9.46
N LEU A 378 -9.10 -4.84 9.56
CA LEU A 378 -10.21 -5.67 9.08
C LEU A 378 -11.19 -4.85 8.25
N ILE A 379 -11.77 -5.46 7.23
CA ILE A 379 -12.89 -4.89 6.48
C ILE A 379 -14.07 -5.88 6.43
N ALA A 380 -15.27 -5.32 6.49
CA ALA A 380 -16.52 -6.05 6.29
C ALA A 380 -17.17 -5.59 4.99
N VAL A 381 -17.43 -6.52 4.07
CA VAL A 381 -18.02 -6.24 2.77
C VAL A 381 -19.39 -6.88 2.61
N GLU A 382 -20.29 -6.22 1.88
CA GLU A 382 -21.58 -6.79 1.51
C GLU A 382 -21.38 -7.82 0.37
N GLY A 383 -21.85 -9.04 0.58
CA GLY A 383 -21.67 -10.14 -0.38
C GLY A 383 -20.37 -10.93 -0.16
N ASP A 384 -20.00 -11.72 -1.13
CA ASP A 384 -18.86 -12.64 -1.12
C ASP A 384 -17.89 -12.32 -2.28
N PRO A 385 -16.75 -11.66 -2.02
CA PRO A 385 -15.83 -11.27 -3.08
C PRO A 385 -15.13 -12.45 -3.77
N THR A 386 -15.23 -13.67 -3.24
CA THR A 386 -14.76 -14.88 -3.92
C THR A 386 -15.74 -15.41 -4.96
N GLN A 387 -17.01 -15.00 -4.90
CA GLN A 387 -18.05 -15.35 -5.86
C GLN A 387 -18.33 -14.20 -6.84
N ASP A 388 -18.34 -12.97 -6.31
CA ASP A 388 -18.46 -11.75 -7.09
C ASP A 388 -17.48 -10.71 -6.55
N ILE A 389 -16.40 -10.49 -7.26
CA ILE A 389 -15.35 -9.56 -6.85
C ILE A 389 -15.86 -8.11 -6.70
N ASN A 390 -17.00 -7.76 -7.31
CA ASN A 390 -17.62 -6.44 -7.16
C ASN A 390 -18.13 -6.19 -5.74
N ALA A 391 -18.26 -7.21 -4.89
CA ALA A 391 -18.52 -7.04 -3.47
C ALA A 391 -17.52 -6.07 -2.79
N LEU A 392 -16.29 -5.97 -3.31
CA LEU A 392 -15.27 -5.01 -2.82
C LEU A 392 -15.64 -3.54 -3.05
N ARG A 393 -16.65 -3.23 -3.87
CA ARG A 393 -17.21 -1.86 -3.98
C ARG A 393 -18.08 -1.48 -2.77
N HIS A 394 -18.50 -2.46 -1.97
CA HIS A 394 -19.48 -2.32 -0.91
C HIS A 394 -18.86 -2.62 0.46
N VAL A 395 -17.80 -1.88 0.80
CA VAL A 395 -17.16 -1.94 2.12
C VAL A 395 -18.05 -1.23 3.12
N ALA A 396 -18.76 -1.98 3.97
CA ALA A 396 -19.67 -1.48 4.98
C ALA A 396 -18.96 -1.12 6.29
N GLY A 397 -17.85 -1.79 6.63
CA GLY A 397 -17.10 -1.56 7.85
C GLY A 397 -15.60 -1.61 7.64
N VAL A 398 -14.86 -0.74 8.34
CA VAL A 398 -13.39 -0.74 8.37
C VAL A 398 -12.92 -0.58 9.80
N MET A 399 -12.07 -1.49 10.23
CA MET A 399 -11.32 -1.42 11.47
C MET A 399 -9.83 -1.36 11.13
N LYS A 400 -9.09 -0.43 11.74
CA LYS A 400 -7.63 -0.32 11.60
C LYS A 400 -6.98 -0.24 12.97
N GLY A 401 -6.06 -1.17 13.26
CA GLY A 401 -5.41 -1.27 14.56
C GLY A 401 -6.43 -1.36 15.71
N GLY A 402 -7.51 -2.13 15.53
CA GLY A 402 -8.58 -2.31 16.50
C GLY A 402 -9.54 -1.12 16.65
N LYS A 403 -9.31 -0.02 15.92
CA LYS A 403 -10.18 1.17 15.95
C LYS A 403 -11.11 1.19 14.73
N VAL A 404 -12.39 1.49 14.96
CA VAL A 404 -13.36 1.65 13.89
C VAL A 404 -13.10 2.95 13.15
N VAL A 405 -12.89 2.84 11.82
CA VAL A 405 -12.71 3.98 10.91
C VAL A 405 -14.00 4.25 10.11
N LYS A 406 -14.70 3.18 9.73
CA LYS A 406 -15.96 3.24 9.01
C LYS A 406 -16.95 2.25 9.63
N ASN A 407 -18.18 2.70 9.85
CA ASN A 407 -19.28 1.85 10.28
C ASN A 407 -20.57 2.28 9.57
N GLU A 408 -20.83 1.69 8.43
CA GLU A 408 -22.06 1.85 7.65
C GLU A 408 -22.85 0.53 7.62
N VAL A 409 -22.57 -0.35 8.59
CA VAL A 409 -23.24 -1.64 8.75
C VAL A 409 -24.71 -1.39 9.08
N ARG A 410 -25.60 -1.83 8.19
CA ARG A 410 -27.05 -1.76 8.43
C ARG A 410 -27.48 -2.96 9.28
N CYS A 411 -28.10 -2.69 10.42
CA CYS A 411 -28.81 -3.73 11.18
C CYS A 411 -29.94 -4.29 10.29
N ARG A 412 -29.88 -5.57 9.98
CA ARG A 412 -30.96 -6.29 9.29
C ARG A 412 -31.73 -7.14 10.29
#